data_38a82d61e8c557d40141c341cd911709
#
_entry.id   38a82d61e8c557d40141c341cd911709
#
_cell.length_a   1.000
_cell.length_b   1.000
_cell.length_c   1.000
_cell.angle_alpha   90.00
_cell.angle_beta   90.00
_cell.angle_gamma   90.00
#
_symmetry.space_group_name_H-M   'P 1'
#
loop_
_entity.id
_entity.type
_entity.pdbx_description
1 polymer ?
#
loop_
_entity_poly.entity_id
_entity_poly.type
_entity_poly.pdbx_seq_one_letter_code
_entity_poly.pdbx_strand_id
1 'polypeptide(L)'
;MKIAIIGSGISGNAAAWALSRSHQVTVYEKRSRLGGHSATVDIPFGDQVIPVDTGFIVYNEQNYPLLTRLFDHLNIETKKSEMAFSVSLDDGKLEWCGTKLKGVFAQPTNLLSPGFLRMLRDIFRFNKIARQDLQSGALCGLTLDDYLDKSGFSQRLKNDYLVPMTSAIWSTPSSKMLEFPAESL
;
A
#
# COMPACT_ATOMS: atom_id res chain seq x y z
N MET A 1 -25.38 13.41 -23.89
CA MET A 1 -24.13 13.29 -24.68
C MET A 1 -23.74 11.82 -24.79
N LYS A 2 -22.91 11.46 -25.80
CA LYS A 2 -22.25 10.15 -25.84
C LYS A 2 -20.85 10.29 -25.24
N ILE A 3 -20.50 9.44 -24.29
CA ILE A 3 -19.23 9.50 -23.52
C ILE A 3 -18.54 8.16 -23.65
N ALA A 4 -17.25 8.17 -24.01
CA ALA A 4 -16.39 7.00 -23.99
C ALA A 4 -15.49 7.04 -22.74
N ILE A 5 -15.42 5.93 -22.01
CA ILE A 5 -14.53 5.76 -20.86
C ILE A 5 -13.53 4.65 -21.18
N ILE A 6 -12.26 4.93 -21.00
CA ILE A 6 -11.19 4.00 -21.30
C ILE A 6 -10.70 3.34 -20.01
N GLY A 7 -10.89 2.03 -19.92
CA GLY A 7 -10.53 1.22 -18.76
C GLY A 7 -11.68 1.03 -17.76
N SER A 8 -11.82 -0.19 -17.26
CA SER A 8 -12.84 -0.62 -16.30
C SER A 8 -12.30 -0.82 -14.88
N GLY A 9 -11.22 -0.14 -14.52
CA GLY A 9 -10.77 -0.05 -13.12
C GLY A 9 -11.73 0.78 -12.27
N ILE A 10 -11.47 0.92 -10.98
CA ILE A 10 -12.37 1.62 -10.04
C ILE A 10 -12.72 3.04 -10.53
N SER A 11 -11.77 3.79 -11.06
CA SER A 11 -12.02 5.15 -11.58
C SER A 11 -12.95 5.15 -12.78
N GLY A 12 -12.72 4.26 -13.75
CA GLY A 12 -13.56 4.13 -14.95
C GLY A 12 -14.98 3.67 -14.60
N ASN A 13 -15.10 2.67 -13.72
CA ASN A 13 -16.40 2.18 -13.28
C ASN A 13 -17.18 3.22 -12.47
N ALA A 14 -16.54 3.94 -11.55
CA ALA A 14 -17.18 5.01 -10.79
C ALA A 14 -17.64 6.16 -11.69
N ALA A 15 -16.81 6.56 -12.67
CA ALA A 15 -17.17 7.57 -13.65
C ALA A 15 -18.34 7.11 -14.55
N ALA A 16 -18.28 5.86 -15.04
CA ALA A 16 -19.34 5.28 -15.85
C ALA A 16 -20.67 5.25 -15.10
N TRP A 17 -20.63 4.78 -13.85
CA TRP A 17 -21.80 4.74 -12.98
C TRP A 17 -22.41 6.13 -12.75
N ALA A 18 -21.57 7.11 -12.41
CA ALA A 18 -22.04 8.47 -12.15
C ALA A 18 -22.64 9.14 -13.40
N LEU A 19 -21.98 8.97 -14.56
CA LEU A 19 -22.37 9.63 -15.81
C LEU A 19 -23.54 8.93 -16.52
N SER A 20 -23.71 7.64 -16.32
CA SER A 20 -24.81 6.85 -16.95
C SER A 20 -26.22 7.32 -16.56
N ARG A 21 -26.34 8.07 -15.46
CA ARG A 21 -27.62 8.64 -15.02
C ARG A 21 -28.18 9.70 -15.95
N SER A 22 -27.33 10.39 -16.71
CA SER A 22 -27.71 11.50 -17.59
C SER A 22 -27.12 11.44 -18.98
N HIS A 23 -26.25 10.46 -19.26
CA HIS A 23 -25.53 10.35 -20.52
C HIS A 23 -25.51 8.91 -21.04
N GLN A 24 -25.30 8.74 -22.33
CA GLN A 24 -25.03 7.45 -22.94
C GLN A 24 -23.53 7.17 -22.80
N VAL A 25 -23.18 6.20 -21.91
CA VAL A 25 -21.80 5.87 -21.60
C VAL A 25 -21.42 4.54 -22.24
N THR A 26 -20.23 4.49 -22.85
CA THR A 26 -19.59 3.26 -23.32
C THR A 26 -18.25 3.11 -22.65
N VAL A 27 -18.01 1.97 -21.99
CA VAL A 27 -16.72 1.64 -21.36
C VAL A 27 -15.94 0.72 -22.29
N TYR A 28 -14.70 1.08 -22.58
CA TYR A 28 -13.77 0.28 -23.36
C TYR A 28 -12.72 -0.33 -22.45
N GLU A 29 -12.64 -1.67 -22.44
CA GLU A 29 -11.65 -2.41 -21.67
C GLU A 29 -10.76 -3.23 -22.61
N LYS A 30 -9.44 -3.16 -22.40
CA LYS A 30 -8.45 -3.88 -23.21
C LYS A 30 -8.39 -5.37 -22.85
N ARG A 31 -8.60 -5.71 -21.58
CA ARG A 31 -8.53 -7.09 -21.09
C ARG A 31 -9.89 -7.77 -21.21
N SER A 32 -9.88 -9.09 -21.25
CA SER A 32 -11.09 -9.92 -21.17
C SER A 32 -11.82 -9.84 -19.83
N ARG A 33 -11.19 -9.25 -18.82
CA ARG A 33 -11.66 -9.12 -17.44
C ARG A 33 -11.87 -7.65 -17.07
N LEU A 34 -12.98 -7.34 -16.44
CA LEU A 34 -13.28 -6.03 -15.87
C LEU A 34 -12.62 -5.86 -14.48
N GLY A 35 -12.59 -4.63 -13.96
CA GLY A 35 -12.24 -4.33 -12.56
C GLY A 35 -10.82 -3.80 -12.35
N GLY A 36 -9.91 -3.94 -13.32
CA GLY A 36 -8.54 -3.43 -13.15
C GLY A 36 -7.79 -4.14 -12.00
N HIS A 37 -7.41 -3.40 -10.96
CA HIS A 37 -6.78 -3.95 -9.74
C HIS A 37 -7.78 -4.66 -8.80
N SER A 38 -9.08 -4.42 -8.92
CA SER A 38 -10.09 -5.24 -8.24
C SER A 38 -10.23 -6.54 -9.01
N ALA A 39 -9.72 -7.63 -8.44
CA ALA A 39 -9.65 -8.92 -9.11
C ALA A 39 -9.92 -10.05 -8.12
N THR A 40 -11.01 -10.75 -8.36
CA THR A 40 -11.35 -11.99 -7.65
C THR A 40 -11.14 -13.15 -8.60
N VAL A 41 -10.50 -14.21 -8.13
CA VAL A 41 -10.25 -15.44 -8.88
C VAL A 41 -10.87 -16.59 -8.13
N ASP A 42 -11.67 -17.36 -8.84
CA ASP A 42 -12.29 -18.56 -8.29
C ASP A 42 -11.27 -19.73 -8.29
N ILE A 43 -10.94 -20.20 -7.09
CA ILE A 43 -9.96 -21.27 -6.88
C ILE A 43 -10.70 -22.54 -6.45
N PRO A 44 -10.60 -23.64 -7.23
CA PRO A 44 -11.13 -24.94 -6.80
C PRO A 44 -10.33 -25.47 -5.61
N PHE A 45 -11.04 -25.82 -4.54
CA PHE A 45 -10.46 -26.41 -3.34
C PHE A 45 -11.32 -27.61 -2.87
N GLY A 46 -10.89 -28.83 -3.18
CA GLY A 46 -11.72 -30.01 -3.00
C GLY A 46 -13.00 -29.92 -3.84
N ASP A 47 -14.15 -30.12 -3.19
CA ASP A 47 -15.48 -30.03 -3.82
C ASP A 47 -16.08 -28.61 -3.81
N GLN A 48 -15.32 -27.62 -3.39
CA GLN A 48 -15.77 -26.22 -3.27
C GLN A 48 -14.99 -25.30 -4.22
N VAL A 49 -15.62 -24.19 -4.60
CA VAL A 49 -14.96 -23.09 -5.27
C VAL A 49 -14.88 -21.91 -4.30
N ILE A 50 -13.67 -21.45 -4.04
CA ILE A 50 -13.40 -20.35 -3.11
C ILE A 50 -13.03 -19.10 -3.93
N PRO A 51 -13.82 -18.00 -3.85
CA PRO A 51 -13.43 -16.74 -4.45
C PRO A 51 -12.29 -16.09 -3.63
N VAL A 52 -11.17 -15.82 -4.31
CA VAL A 52 -9.97 -15.23 -3.71
C VAL A 52 -9.69 -13.88 -4.36
N ASP A 53 -9.67 -12.83 -3.55
CA ASP A 53 -9.26 -11.51 -3.99
C ASP A 53 -7.74 -11.47 -4.17
N THR A 54 -7.29 -11.09 -5.36
CA THR A 54 -5.87 -11.11 -5.75
C THR A 54 -5.27 -9.74 -6.01
N GLY A 55 -6.08 -8.69 -5.87
CA GLY A 55 -5.65 -7.32 -6.14
C GLY A 55 -5.77 -6.43 -4.91
N PHE A 56 -6.47 -5.30 -5.05
CA PHE A 56 -6.74 -4.39 -3.95
C PHE A 56 -7.79 -5.01 -3.02
N ILE A 57 -7.36 -5.40 -1.83
CA ILE A 57 -8.18 -6.17 -0.88
C ILE A 57 -8.44 -5.46 0.45
N VAL A 58 -7.71 -4.39 0.75
CA VAL A 58 -7.86 -3.63 2.00
C VAL A 58 -7.83 -2.14 1.75
N TYR A 59 -8.61 -1.39 2.53
CA TYR A 59 -8.60 0.07 2.55
C TYR A 59 -8.86 0.56 3.98
N ASN A 60 -8.61 1.83 4.24
CA ASN A 60 -9.04 2.47 5.48
C ASN A 60 -9.94 3.67 5.16
N GLU A 61 -10.96 3.88 5.97
CA GLU A 61 -11.99 4.89 5.75
C GLU A 61 -11.41 6.32 5.76
N GLN A 62 -10.38 6.55 6.56
CA GLN A 62 -9.75 7.87 6.71
C GLN A 62 -9.06 8.33 5.41
N ASN A 63 -8.35 7.42 4.75
CA ASN A 63 -7.59 7.75 3.54
C ASN A 63 -8.43 7.60 2.26
N TYR A 64 -9.54 6.86 2.32
CA TYR A 64 -10.41 6.58 1.18
C TYR A 64 -11.87 7.03 1.40
N PRO A 65 -12.13 8.30 1.79
CA PRO A 65 -13.47 8.75 2.16
C PRO A 65 -14.48 8.67 1.02
N LEU A 66 -14.04 8.88 -0.24
CA LEU A 66 -14.92 8.78 -1.40
C LEU A 66 -15.26 7.34 -1.75
N LEU A 67 -14.31 6.41 -1.57
CA LEU A 67 -14.54 4.98 -1.77
C LEU A 67 -15.52 4.44 -0.72
N THR A 68 -15.33 4.82 0.54
CA THR A 68 -16.24 4.47 1.65
C THR A 68 -17.67 4.92 1.32
N ARG A 69 -17.84 6.18 0.92
CA ARG A 69 -19.17 6.70 0.53
C ARG A 69 -19.77 6.00 -0.69
N LEU A 70 -18.95 5.59 -1.64
CA LEU A 70 -19.40 4.82 -2.80
C LEU A 70 -19.90 3.44 -2.36
N PHE A 71 -19.16 2.75 -1.49
CA PHE A 71 -19.54 1.45 -0.94
C PHE A 71 -20.84 1.53 -0.15
N ASP A 72 -20.98 2.52 0.73
CA ASP A 72 -22.23 2.78 1.48
C ASP A 72 -23.40 3.01 0.51
N HIS A 73 -23.22 3.81 -0.53
CA HIS A 73 -24.24 4.12 -1.51
C HIS A 73 -24.67 2.89 -2.33
N LEU A 74 -23.74 2.01 -2.62
CA LEU A 74 -23.98 0.78 -3.39
C LEU A 74 -24.33 -0.42 -2.49
N ASN A 75 -24.39 -0.24 -1.16
CA ASN A 75 -24.59 -1.30 -0.16
C ASN A 75 -23.59 -2.45 -0.33
N ILE A 76 -22.30 -2.12 -0.56
CA ILE A 76 -21.23 -3.12 -0.65
C ILE A 76 -20.85 -3.57 0.76
N GLU A 77 -20.96 -4.86 1.01
CA GLU A 77 -20.55 -5.43 2.28
C GLU A 77 -19.02 -5.36 2.46
N THR A 78 -18.61 -4.85 3.61
CA THR A 78 -17.20 -4.79 4.00
C THR A 78 -17.00 -5.43 5.36
N LYS A 79 -15.83 -5.99 5.61
CA LYS A 79 -15.47 -6.57 6.92
C LYS A 79 -14.22 -5.92 7.48
N LYS A 80 -14.16 -5.76 8.79
CA LYS A 80 -12.94 -5.29 9.46
C LYS A 80 -11.85 -6.34 9.31
N SER A 81 -10.66 -5.90 8.92
CA SER A 81 -9.47 -6.74 8.84
C SER A 81 -8.30 -6.07 9.57
N GLU A 82 -7.32 -6.87 9.98
CA GLU A 82 -6.09 -6.35 10.54
C GLU A 82 -5.08 -6.12 9.40
N MET A 83 -4.60 -4.88 9.27
CA MET A 83 -3.52 -4.54 8.34
C MET A 83 -2.19 -4.66 9.10
N ALA A 84 -1.65 -5.86 9.16
CA ALA A 84 -0.35 -6.13 9.73
C ALA A 84 0.73 -6.05 8.65
N PHE A 85 1.84 -5.39 8.97
CA PHE A 85 3.03 -5.39 8.15
C PHE A 85 4.08 -6.32 8.75
N SER A 86 4.51 -7.30 7.97
CA SER A 86 5.57 -8.25 8.34
C SER A 86 6.66 -8.24 7.28
N VAL A 87 7.88 -8.47 7.72
CA VAL A 87 9.06 -8.55 6.86
C VAL A 87 9.75 -9.88 7.08
N SER A 88 10.08 -10.56 5.99
CA SER A 88 10.98 -11.71 5.95
C SER A 88 12.01 -11.44 4.84
N LEU A 89 13.27 -11.35 5.19
CA LEU A 89 14.38 -11.06 4.29
C LEU A 89 15.43 -12.17 4.34
N ASP A 90 16.12 -12.38 3.22
CA ASP A 90 17.25 -13.29 3.10
C ASP A 90 16.93 -14.70 3.61
N ASP A 91 15.83 -15.27 3.11
CA ASP A 91 15.38 -16.62 3.49
C ASP A 91 15.19 -16.79 5.00
N GLY A 92 14.59 -15.77 5.66
CA GLY A 92 14.28 -15.82 7.07
C GLY A 92 15.43 -15.40 8.01
N LYS A 93 16.53 -14.85 7.50
CA LYS A 93 17.61 -14.31 8.36
C LYS A 93 17.17 -13.11 9.18
N LEU A 94 16.24 -12.31 8.66
CA LEU A 94 15.58 -11.24 9.38
C LEU A 94 14.08 -11.37 9.23
N GLU A 95 13.40 -11.62 10.33
CA GLU A 95 11.94 -11.66 10.39
C GLU A 95 11.42 -10.82 11.56
N TRP A 96 10.44 -10.00 11.28
CA TRP A 96 9.76 -9.19 12.29
C TRP A 96 8.40 -8.71 11.79
N CYS A 97 7.52 -8.31 12.74
CA CYS A 97 6.19 -7.79 12.45
C CYS A 97 5.91 -6.57 13.32
N GLY A 98 5.35 -5.52 12.72
CA GLY A 98 5.11 -4.23 13.38
C GLY A 98 3.93 -4.17 14.35
N THR A 99 3.13 -5.22 14.52
CA THR A 99 1.85 -5.15 15.24
C THR A 99 1.96 -5.17 16.77
N LYS A 100 2.84 -5.97 17.32
CA LYS A 100 2.99 -6.15 18.77
C LYS A 100 4.47 -6.40 19.10
N LEU A 101 4.88 -6.13 20.35
CA LEU A 101 6.27 -6.37 20.78
C LEU A 101 6.74 -7.80 20.50
N LYS A 102 5.88 -8.80 20.67
CA LYS A 102 6.20 -10.19 20.31
C LYS A 102 6.48 -10.36 18.81
N GLY A 103 5.81 -9.62 17.96
CA GLY A 103 6.07 -9.61 16.52
C GLY A 103 7.36 -8.87 16.17
N VAL A 104 7.61 -7.72 16.78
CA VAL A 104 8.86 -6.96 16.58
C VAL A 104 10.09 -7.79 16.93
N PHE A 105 10.00 -8.60 17.98
CA PHE A 105 11.05 -9.51 18.42
C PHE A 105 10.69 -10.98 18.18
N ALA A 106 10.06 -11.27 17.03
CA ALA A 106 9.73 -12.65 16.63
C ALA A 106 10.98 -13.54 16.62
N GLN A 107 12.11 -12.96 16.21
CA GLN A 107 13.43 -13.56 16.39
C GLN A 107 14.08 -12.94 17.65
N PRO A 108 14.32 -13.71 18.73
CA PRO A 108 14.94 -13.19 19.95
C PRO A 108 16.32 -12.57 19.75
N THR A 109 17.05 -13.00 18.75
CA THR A 109 18.35 -12.43 18.36
C THR A 109 18.28 -10.96 17.98
N ASN A 110 17.12 -10.47 17.54
CA ASN A 110 16.91 -9.05 17.22
C ASN A 110 17.03 -8.13 18.44
N LEU A 111 16.74 -8.65 19.65
CA LEU A 111 16.96 -7.92 20.92
C LEU A 111 18.44 -7.57 21.16
N LEU A 112 19.34 -8.41 20.68
CA LEU A 112 20.79 -8.25 20.86
C LEU A 112 21.46 -7.60 19.63
N SER A 113 20.68 -7.22 18.62
CA SER A 113 21.19 -6.60 17.39
C SER A 113 21.19 -5.07 17.50
N PRO A 114 22.35 -4.41 17.68
CA PRO A 114 22.39 -2.94 17.75
C PRO A 114 21.84 -2.27 16.48
N GLY A 115 22.07 -2.89 15.30
CA GLY A 115 21.55 -2.39 14.03
C GLY A 115 20.02 -2.45 13.95
N PHE A 116 19.41 -3.52 14.46
CA PHE A 116 17.95 -3.64 14.53
C PHE A 116 17.34 -2.63 15.51
N LEU A 117 17.93 -2.49 16.70
CA LEU A 117 17.49 -1.49 17.68
C LEU A 117 17.63 -0.06 17.16
N ARG A 118 18.72 0.24 16.42
CA ARG A 118 18.86 1.51 15.72
C ARG A 118 17.76 1.72 14.67
N MET A 119 17.44 0.71 13.89
CA MET A 119 16.33 0.77 12.93
C MET A 119 15.00 1.10 13.61
N LEU A 120 14.67 0.44 14.72
CA LEU A 120 13.45 0.75 15.49
C LEU A 120 13.43 2.22 15.96
N ARG A 121 14.53 2.72 16.50
CA ARG A 121 14.65 4.13 16.88
C ARG A 121 14.45 5.05 15.66
N ASP A 122 15.04 4.69 14.53
CA ASP A 122 14.94 5.46 13.29
C ASP A 122 13.50 5.45 12.74
N ILE A 123 12.74 4.36 12.90
CA ILE A 123 11.29 4.32 12.56
C ILE A 123 10.51 5.38 13.38
N PHE A 124 10.71 5.42 14.69
CA PHE A 124 10.02 6.43 15.52
C PHE A 124 10.44 7.86 15.14
N ARG A 125 11.73 8.07 14.90
CA ARG A 125 12.25 9.35 14.45
C ARG A 125 11.67 9.76 13.11
N PHE A 126 11.65 8.86 12.13
CA PHE A 126 11.08 9.07 10.80
C PHE A 126 9.60 9.49 10.89
N ASN A 127 8.78 8.73 11.60
CA ASN A 127 7.36 9.03 11.78
C ASN A 127 7.11 10.40 12.43
N LYS A 128 8.04 10.88 13.26
CA LYS A 128 7.95 12.20 13.89
C LYS A 128 8.33 13.33 12.95
N ILE A 129 9.49 13.22 12.28
CA ILE A 129 10.04 14.36 11.53
C ILE A 129 9.52 14.42 10.09
N ALA A 130 9.22 13.30 9.43
CA ALA A 130 8.80 13.30 8.04
C ALA A 130 7.52 14.14 7.80
N ARG A 131 6.58 14.14 8.75
CA ARG A 131 5.38 14.98 8.66
C ARG A 131 5.70 16.46 8.79
N GLN A 132 6.65 16.83 9.65
CA GLN A 132 7.08 18.22 9.84
C GLN A 132 7.83 18.71 8.61
N ASP A 133 8.71 17.87 8.06
CA ASP A 133 9.50 18.18 6.87
C ASP A 133 8.60 18.29 5.62
N LEU A 134 7.56 17.46 5.51
CA LEU A 134 6.55 17.60 4.46
C LEU A 134 5.81 18.95 4.58
N GLN A 135 5.36 19.30 5.77
CA GLN A 135 4.62 20.56 6.00
C GLN A 135 5.48 21.81 5.79
N SER A 136 6.77 21.73 6.09
CA SER A 136 7.73 22.83 5.87
C SER A 136 8.24 22.94 4.43
N GLY A 137 7.92 21.98 3.56
CA GLY A 137 8.43 21.89 2.19
C GLY A 137 9.88 21.41 2.09
N ALA A 138 10.46 20.90 3.18
CA ALA A 138 11.85 20.41 3.20
C ALA A 138 12.07 19.16 2.34
N LEU A 139 11.01 18.47 1.94
CA LEU A 139 11.05 17.30 1.06
C LEU A 139 11.04 17.67 -0.43
N CYS A 140 10.76 18.93 -0.77
CA CYS A 140 10.54 19.36 -2.14
C CYS A 140 11.76 19.08 -3.03
N GLY A 141 11.53 18.38 -4.14
CA GLY A 141 12.56 18.04 -5.12
C GLY A 141 13.59 17.00 -4.67
N LEU A 142 13.41 16.37 -3.51
CA LEU A 142 14.26 15.27 -3.06
C LEU A 142 13.66 13.91 -3.44
N THR A 143 14.53 12.96 -3.78
CA THR A 143 14.17 11.54 -3.77
C THR A 143 14.07 11.04 -2.33
N LEU A 144 13.39 9.93 -2.13
CA LEU A 144 13.34 9.27 -0.81
C LEU A 144 14.76 8.95 -0.31
N ASP A 145 15.63 8.47 -1.19
CA ASP A 145 17.02 8.15 -0.87
C ASP A 145 17.79 9.39 -0.37
N ASP A 146 17.74 10.49 -1.14
CA ASP A 146 18.39 11.75 -0.78
C ASP A 146 17.91 12.29 0.56
N TYR A 147 16.59 12.24 0.81
CA TYR A 147 16.02 12.68 2.07
C TYR A 147 16.53 11.86 3.25
N LEU A 148 16.52 10.53 3.11
CA LEU A 148 16.95 9.63 4.18
C LEU A 148 18.44 9.79 4.48
N ASP A 149 19.27 9.98 3.47
CA ASP A 149 20.71 10.19 3.63
C ASP A 149 21.02 11.55 4.28
N LYS A 150 20.41 12.62 3.78
CA LYS A 150 20.57 13.96 4.38
C LYS A 150 20.14 13.98 5.84
N SER A 151 19.08 13.24 6.18
CA SER A 151 18.56 13.17 7.54
C SER A 151 19.34 12.20 8.44
N GLY A 152 20.36 11.49 7.92
CA GLY A 152 21.23 10.57 8.68
C GLY A 152 20.51 9.31 9.18
N PHE A 153 19.53 8.81 8.44
CA PHE A 153 18.88 7.55 8.74
C PHE A 153 19.78 6.34 8.41
N SER A 154 19.56 5.24 9.11
CA SER A 154 20.34 4.03 8.89
C SER A 154 19.93 3.31 7.59
N GLN A 155 20.89 2.59 6.97
CA GLN A 155 20.59 1.74 5.82
C GLN A 155 19.54 0.67 6.15
N ARG A 156 19.49 0.21 7.40
CA ARG A 156 18.47 -0.75 7.85
C ARG A 156 17.06 -0.15 7.83
N LEU A 157 16.90 1.12 8.17
CA LEU A 157 15.61 1.79 8.00
C LEU A 157 15.16 1.76 6.52
N LYS A 158 16.08 2.02 5.59
CA LYS A 158 15.80 1.97 4.16
C LYS A 158 15.42 0.55 3.72
N ASN A 159 16.32 -0.40 3.93
CA ASN A 159 16.27 -1.72 3.31
C ASN A 159 15.36 -2.70 4.05
N ASP A 160 15.30 -2.63 5.38
CA ASP A 160 14.62 -3.63 6.20
C ASP A 160 13.22 -3.14 6.66
N TYR A 161 12.85 -1.89 6.37
CA TYR A 161 11.55 -1.31 6.73
C TYR A 161 10.89 -0.55 5.58
N LEU A 162 11.45 0.60 5.15
CA LEU A 162 10.75 1.50 4.20
C LEU A 162 10.57 0.87 2.84
N VAL A 163 11.62 0.33 2.24
CA VAL A 163 11.54 -0.28 0.91
C VAL A 163 10.57 -1.45 0.87
N PRO A 164 10.62 -2.45 1.78
CA PRO A 164 9.63 -3.53 1.80
C PRO A 164 8.19 -3.03 2.01
N MET A 165 7.99 -2.11 2.95
CA MET A 165 6.68 -1.58 3.27
C MET A 165 6.05 -0.82 2.10
N THR A 166 6.79 0.10 1.52
CA THR A 166 6.30 0.94 0.43
C THR A 166 6.12 0.14 -0.85
N SER A 167 7.00 -0.82 -1.13
CA SER A 167 6.84 -1.76 -2.25
C SER A 167 5.55 -2.57 -2.15
N ALA A 168 5.22 -3.03 -0.95
CA ALA A 168 3.99 -3.76 -0.70
C ALA A 168 2.74 -2.87 -0.86
N ILE A 169 2.79 -1.62 -0.36
CA ILE A 169 1.66 -0.68 -0.44
C ILE A 169 1.41 -0.26 -1.90
N TRP A 170 2.45 0.06 -2.65
CA TRP A 170 2.33 0.61 -4.01
C TRP A 170 2.51 -0.43 -5.13
N SER A 171 2.68 -1.70 -4.78
CA SER A 171 2.92 -2.78 -5.76
C SER A 171 4.03 -2.43 -6.76
N THR A 172 5.08 -1.80 -6.26
CA THR A 172 6.21 -1.29 -7.04
C THR A 172 7.47 -2.09 -6.72
N PRO A 173 8.30 -2.40 -7.73
CA PRO A 173 9.57 -3.08 -7.48
C PRO A 173 10.46 -2.33 -6.48
N SER A 174 11.01 -3.06 -5.51
CA SER A 174 11.85 -2.49 -4.43
C SER A 174 13.02 -1.66 -4.95
N SER A 175 13.57 -2.03 -6.11
CA SER A 175 14.68 -1.30 -6.74
C SER A 175 14.34 0.14 -7.16
N LYS A 176 13.06 0.48 -7.28
CA LYS A 176 12.62 1.82 -7.70
C LYS A 176 12.10 2.67 -6.55
N MET A 177 11.88 2.08 -5.38
CA MET A 177 11.22 2.81 -4.28
C MET A 177 12.01 4.01 -3.77
N LEU A 178 13.32 3.90 -3.75
CA LEU A 178 14.18 4.98 -3.26
C LEU A 178 14.29 6.17 -4.25
N GLU A 179 13.92 5.96 -5.51
CA GLU A 179 13.89 7.01 -6.55
C GLU A 179 12.58 7.85 -6.50
N PHE A 180 11.59 7.41 -5.72
CA PHE A 180 10.32 8.14 -5.60
C PHE A 180 10.52 9.50 -4.93
N PRO A 181 9.71 10.52 -5.30
CA PRO A 181 9.72 11.79 -4.61
C PRO A 181 9.44 11.60 -3.11
N ALA A 182 10.26 12.17 -2.25
CA ALA A 182 10.10 12.07 -0.80
C ALA A 182 8.74 12.58 -0.31
N GLU A 183 8.14 13.53 -1.03
CA GLU A 183 6.81 14.09 -0.75
C GLU A 183 5.66 13.09 -0.90
N SER A 184 5.90 11.98 -1.62
CA SER A 184 4.86 10.97 -1.92
C SER A 184 4.68 9.94 -0.82
N LEU A 185 5.47 10.00 0.26
CA LEU A 185 5.53 8.97 1.30
C LEU A 185 4.61 9.22 2.49
#